data_995d38a2324aa66059e7a925e2066528
#
_entry.id   995d38a2324aa66059e7a925e2066528
#
_cell.length_a   1.000
_cell.length_b   1.000
_cell.length_c   1.000
_cell.angle_alpha   90.00
_cell.angle_beta   90.00
_cell.angle_gamma   90.00
#
_symmetry.space_group_name_H-M   'P 1'
#
loop_
_entity.id
_entity.type
_entity.pdbx_description
1 polymer ?
#
loop_
_entity_poly.entity_id
_entity_poly.type
_entity_poly.pdbx_seq_one_letter_code
_entity_poly.pdbx_strand_id
1 'polypeptide(L)'
;MSRVTAIQSLLAACALLPGAAFAAPFAYVPNEKSATVSEIDTATDTVVRTLPGGQRPRGIATDGRRLYVSEAPADGLAIIDTTAEEPIRRIALGKSPEGISVSGDRKLVAAAVEESNSVVLIEAATGRKLADIKVRGKNPEHAVFSPDGRWLLVSAEEAEQVDLIDVKARRQVAQIPVGKRPRGIGFTPDGRRAYVACELASTVYAIDMGRRQVIATIKAGSFSNGVTVAPDGSRVYVSNGKDGTVSAIRSADNQVEATIPVGKRPWNMAITPDGRKLYVANGRSNSVSVIDTQRLETIREIPVGELPWGVVIQP
;
A
#
# COMPACT_ATOMS: atom_id res chain seq x y z
N MET A 1 -69.64 24.84 -37.93
CA MET A 1 -68.88 23.58 -37.91
C MET A 1 -67.48 23.90 -37.43
N SER A 2 -67.23 23.82 -36.14
CA SER A 2 -65.91 24.09 -35.52
C SER A 2 -65.29 22.78 -35.14
N ARG A 3 -64.07 22.48 -35.65
CA ARG A 3 -63.26 21.34 -35.25
C ARG A 3 -62.39 21.73 -34.09
N VAL A 4 -62.58 21.06 -32.96
CA VAL A 4 -61.72 21.14 -31.77
C VAL A 4 -60.60 20.11 -31.94
N THR A 5 -59.36 20.58 -31.96
CA THR A 5 -58.16 19.77 -32.02
C THR A 5 -57.68 19.50 -30.58
N ALA A 6 -57.72 18.26 -30.14
CA ALA A 6 -57.19 17.84 -28.84
C ALA A 6 -55.68 17.66 -28.94
N ILE A 7 -54.93 18.42 -28.12
CA ILE A 7 -53.48 18.24 -27.94
C ILE A 7 -53.30 17.22 -26.81
N GLN A 8 -52.79 16.05 -27.14
CA GLN A 8 -52.32 15.04 -26.14
C GLN A 8 -50.91 15.39 -25.72
N SER A 9 -50.74 15.78 -24.47
CA SER A 9 -49.43 15.96 -23.82
C SER A 9 -48.88 14.61 -23.42
N LEU A 10 -47.80 14.19 -24.05
CA LEU A 10 -47.02 13.02 -23.64
C LEU A 10 -46.09 13.42 -22.46
N LEU A 11 -46.40 13.00 -21.25
CA LEU A 11 -45.49 13.04 -20.11
C LEU A 11 -44.47 11.88 -20.24
N ALA A 12 -43.24 12.21 -20.58
CA ALA A 12 -42.13 11.29 -20.54
C ALA A 12 -41.69 11.12 -19.09
N ALA A 13 -42.01 9.96 -18.48
CA ALA A 13 -41.49 9.56 -17.20
C ALA A 13 -39.99 9.15 -17.37
N CYS A 14 -39.08 10.00 -16.93
CA CYS A 14 -37.67 9.63 -16.74
C CYS A 14 -37.58 8.62 -15.60
N ALA A 15 -37.50 7.32 -15.90
CA ALA A 15 -37.16 6.32 -14.94
C ALA A 15 -35.67 6.51 -14.57
N LEU A 16 -35.41 7.04 -13.37
CA LEU A 16 -34.10 6.98 -12.73
C LEU A 16 -33.79 5.51 -12.47
N LEU A 17 -32.91 4.91 -13.28
CA LEU A 17 -32.31 3.62 -12.99
C LEU A 17 -31.53 3.78 -11.67
N PRO A 18 -31.75 2.91 -10.66
CA PRO A 18 -30.91 2.92 -9.48
C PRO A 18 -29.48 2.63 -9.94
N GLY A 19 -28.57 3.58 -9.73
CA GLY A 19 -27.14 3.36 -9.93
C GLY A 19 -26.74 2.10 -9.18
N ALA A 20 -26.04 1.17 -9.85
CA ALA A 20 -25.49 0.02 -9.20
C ALA A 20 -24.60 0.52 -8.04
N ALA A 21 -25.06 0.33 -6.81
CA ALA A 21 -24.24 0.56 -5.64
C ALA A 21 -23.11 -0.46 -5.69
N PHE A 22 -21.92 -0.05 -6.13
CA PHE A 22 -20.73 -0.87 -5.93
C PHE A 22 -20.57 -1.06 -4.43
N ALA A 23 -20.38 -2.32 -4.01
CA ALA A 23 -20.03 -2.60 -2.63
C ALA A 23 -18.80 -1.77 -2.25
N ALA A 24 -18.80 -1.18 -1.07
CA ALA A 24 -17.64 -0.44 -0.59
C ALA A 24 -16.44 -1.40 -0.51
N PRO A 25 -15.23 -0.95 -0.84
CA PRO A 25 -14.05 -1.78 -0.75
C PRO A 25 -13.79 -2.19 0.70
N PHE A 26 -13.08 -3.31 0.88
CA PHE A 26 -12.62 -3.75 2.19
C PHE A 26 -11.16 -3.37 2.43
N ALA A 27 -10.83 -3.00 3.67
CA ALA A 27 -9.46 -2.82 4.10
C ALA A 27 -9.03 -4.06 4.91
N TYR A 28 -7.84 -4.59 4.61
CA TYR A 28 -7.25 -5.75 5.29
C TYR A 28 -6.00 -5.34 6.05
N VAL A 29 -5.91 -5.76 7.31
CA VAL A 29 -4.88 -5.33 8.25
C VAL A 29 -4.22 -6.56 8.88
N PRO A 30 -2.96 -6.86 8.55
CA PRO A 30 -2.22 -7.94 9.20
C PRO A 30 -1.83 -7.53 10.62
N ASN A 31 -2.17 -8.35 11.59
CA ASN A 31 -1.90 -8.15 13.01
C ASN A 31 -0.77 -9.12 13.42
N GLU A 32 0.46 -8.61 13.45
CA GLU A 32 1.68 -9.42 13.56
C GLU A 32 1.65 -10.33 14.80
N LYS A 33 1.28 -9.80 15.95
CA LYS A 33 1.34 -10.53 17.21
C LYS A 33 0.11 -11.42 17.45
N SER A 34 -1.06 -11.01 16.93
CA SER A 34 -2.28 -11.82 16.99
C SER A 34 -2.32 -12.94 15.97
N ALA A 35 -1.41 -12.98 14.97
CA ALA A 35 -1.42 -13.93 13.88
C ALA A 35 -2.74 -13.93 13.06
N THR A 36 -3.36 -12.77 12.91
CA THR A 36 -4.65 -12.58 12.23
C THR A 36 -4.57 -11.48 11.17
N VAL A 37 -5.61 -11.43 10.31
CA VAL A 37 -5.90 -10.30 9.43
C VAL A 37 -7.29 -9.79 9.76
N SER A 38 -7.40 -8.51 10.15
CA SER A 38 -8.69 -7.85 10.34
C SER A 38 -9.22 -7.36 8.99
N GLU A 39 -10.49 -7.63 8.70
CA GLU A 39 -11.24 -7.13 7.55
C GLU A 39 -12.16 -5.99 8.00
N ILE A 40 -11.98 -4.82 7.42
CA ILE A 40 -12.71 -3.59 7.75
C ILE A 40 -13.59 -3.22 6.55
N ASP A 41 -14.87 -3.05 6.77
CA ASP A 41 -15.79 -2.44 5.80
C ASP A 41 -15.52 -0.93 5.76
N THR A 42 -15.11 -0.42 4.60
CA THR A 42 -14.79 1.01 4.45
C THR A 42 -16.02 1.91 4.34
N ALA A 43 -17.23 1.37 4.17
CA ALA A 43 -18.46 2.17 4.24
C ALA A 43 -18.80 2.55 5.69
N THR A 44 -18.61 1.60 6.61
CA THR A 44 -18.99 1.75 8.02
C THR A 44 -17.80 2.04 8.94
N ASP A 45 -16.56 1.85 8.46
CA ASP A 45 -15.32 1.93 9.22
C ASP A 45 -15.34 1.00 10.47
N THR A 46 -15.78 -0.24 10.27
CA THR A 46 -15.86 -1.26 11.33
C THR A 46 -15.21 -2.56 10.90
N VAL A 47 -14.60 -3.28 11.85
CA VAL A 47 -14.14 -4.66 11.62
C VAL A 47 -15.36 -5.56 11.46
N VAL A 48 -15.47 -6.24 10.32
CA VAL A 48 -16.58 -7.14 10.01
C VAL A 48 -16.19 -8.61 10.10
N ARG A 49 -14.88 -8.90 9.95
CA ARG A 49 -14.37 -10.27 10.03
C ARG A 49 -12.89 -10.26 10.48
N THR A 50 -12.48 -11.35 11.12
CA THR A 50 -11.07 -11.63 11.43
C THR A 50 -10.69 -12.96 10.79
N LEU A 51 -9.68 -12.92 9.94
CA LEU A 51 -9.16 -14.08 9.21
C LEU A 51 -7.89 -14.59 9.89
N PRO A 52 -7.56 -15.89 9.77
CA PRO A 52 -6.22 -16.38 10.08
C PRO A 52 -5.19 -15.65 9.20
N GLY A 53 -4.14 -15.09 9.80
CA GLY A 53 -3.12 -14.29 9.10
C GLY A 53 -1.80 -15.02 8.86
N GLY A 54 -1.64 -16.22 9.43
CA GLY A 54 -0.36 -16.94 9.41
C GLY A 54 0.55 -16.60 10.58
N GLN A 55 1.84 -16.88 10.46
CA GLN A 55 2.81 -16.67 11.55
C GLN A 55 3.43 -15.28 11.46
N ARG A 56 3.13 -14.41 12.43
CA ARG A 56 3.61 -13.02 12.48
C ARG A 56 3.44 -12.30 11.13
N PRO A 57 2.20 -12.16 10.64
CA PRO A 57 1.93 -11.53 9.35
C PRO A 57 2.39 -10.07 9.34
N ARG A 58 3.12 -9.67 8.28
CA ARG A 58 3.66 -8.31 8.12
C ARG A 58 3.23 -7.67 6.81
N GLY A 59 4.07 -7.76 5.77
CA GLY A 59 3.75 -7.22 4.46
C GLY A 59 2.49 -7.84 3.89
N ILE A 60 1.60 -7.01 3.35
CA ILE A 60 0.33 -7.44 2.76
C ILE A 60 0.10 -6.75 1.43
N ALA A 61 -0.38 -7.50 0.45
CA ALA A 61 -0.84 -6.99 -0.84
C ALA A 61 -2.06 -7.80 -1.33
N THR A 62 -2.78 -7.29 -2.32
CA THR A 62 -3.95 -7.97 -2.89
C THR A 62 -3.96 -7.92 -4.41
N ASP A 63 -4.51 -8.96 -5.05
CA ASP A 63 -4.85 -8.98 -6.48
C ASP A 63 -6.34 -8.69 -6.75
N GLY A 64 -7.08 -8.29 -5.71
CA GLY A 64 -8.52 -8.02 -5.76
C GLY A 64 -9.39 -9.22 -5.36
N ARG A 65 -8.80 -10.39 -5.12
CA ARG A 65 -9.46 -11.59 -4.60
C ARG A 65 -8.67 -12.25 -3.49
N ARG A 66 -7.35 -12.30 -3.64
CA ARG A 66 -6.44 -12.94 -2.70
C ARG A 66 -5.61 -11.92 -1.97
N LEU A 67 -5.29 -12.23 -0.73
CA LEU A 67 -4.29 -11.53 0.04
C LEU A 67 -2.99 -12.33 -0.01
N TYR A 68 -1.90 -11.63 -0.19
CA TYR A 68 -0.54 -12.12 -0.13
C TYR A 68 0.11 -11.53 1.11
N VAL A 69 0.49 -12.38 2.06
CA VAL A 69 0.95 -11.94 3.39
C VAL A 69 2.30 -12.58 3.69
N SER A 70 3.32 -11.77 4.01
CA SER A 70 4.61 -12.29 4.43
C SER A 70 4.54 -12.87 5.83
N GLU A 71 5.17 -14.06 6.01
CA GLU A 71 5.32 -14.76 7.28
C GLU A 71 6.83 -14.85 7.59
N ALA A 72 7.41 -13.79 8.21
CA ALA A 72 8.85 -13.72 8.42
C ALA A 72 9.43 -14.93 9.17
N PRO A 73 8.85 -15.44 10.28
CA PRO A 73 9.37 -16.63 10.98
C PRO A 73 9.19 -17.93 10.23
N ALA A 74 8.27 -17.99 9.28
CA ALA A 74 7.99 -19.18 8.45
C ALA A 74 8.75 -19.14 7.12
N ASP A 75 9.57 -18.11 6.88
CA ASP A 75 10.33 -17.92 5.65
C ASP A 75 9.45 -17.99 4.39
N GLY A 76 8.20 -17.52 4.50
CA GLY A 76 7.15 -17.80 3.53
C GLY A 76 6.21 -16.66 3.20
N LEU A 77 5.37 -16.96 2.22
CA LEU A 77 4.23 -16.16 1.79
C LEU A 77 2.95 -16.97 2.02
N ALA A 78 2.04 -16.44 2.82
CA ALA A 78 0.67 -16.95 2.93
C ALA A 78 -0.20 -16.34 1.82
N ILE A 79 -0.99 -17.15 1.15
CA ILE A 79 -2.01 -16.74 0.17
C ILE A 79 -3.36 -17.10 0.76
N ILE A 80 -4.19 -16.08 0.99
CA ILE A 80 -5.51 -16.18 1.62
C ILE A 80 -6.56 -15.77 0.57
N ASP A 81 -7.46 -16.66 0.20
CA ASP A 81 -8.62 -16.31 -0.62
C ASP A 81 -9.68 -15.66 0.29
N THR A 82 -10.09 -14.43 -0.02
CA THR A 82 -11.05 -13.69 0.81
C THR A 82 -12.50 -14.11 0.59
N THR A 83 -12.78 -14.87 -0.47
CA THR A 83 -14.12 -15.30 -0.89
C THR A 83 -14.41 -16.78 -0.60
N ALA A 84 -13.40 -17.57 -0.29
CA ALA A 84 -13.50 -18.99 -0.05
C ALA A 84 -13.01 -19.37 1.37
N GLU A 85 -13.64 -20.35 1.99
CA GLU A 85 -13.16 -20.96 3.26
C GLU A 85 -12.07 -22.01 2.97
N GLU A 86 -11.11 -21.64 2.12
CA GLU A 86 -10.00 -22.51 1.76
C GLU A 86 -8.84 -22.39 2.75
N PRO A 87 -8.06 -23.47 2.95
CA PRO A 87 -6.85 -23.41 3.75
C PRO A 87 -5.85 -22.41 3.18
N ILE A 88 -5.13 -21.71 4.06
CA ILE A 88 -4.03 -20.82 3.67
C ILE A 88 -2.99 -21.63 2.90
N ARG A 89 -2.75 -21.24 1.64
CA ARG A 89 -1.67 -21.79 0.83
C ARG A 89 -0.36 -21.08 1.16
N ARG A 90 0.74 -21.82 1.29
CA ARG A 90 2.06 -21.26 1.62
C ARG A 90 3.08 -21.52 0.52
N ILE A 91 3.96 -20.55 0.31
CA ILE A 91 5.09 -20.62 -0.62
C ILE A 91 6.34 -20.22 0.13
N ALA A 92 7.38 -21.05 0.09
CA ALA A 92 8.67 -20.70 0.65
C ALA A 92 9.33 -19.59 -0.16
N LEU A 93 9.76 -18.51 0.50
CA LEU A 93 10.43 -17.36 -0.14
C LEU A 93 11.93 -17.35 0.13
N GLY A 94 12.31 -17.52 1.36
CA GLY A 94 13.64 -17.35 1.93
C GLY A 94 13.50 -16.61 3.26
N LYS A 95 14.60 -16.43 3.96
CA LYS A 95 14.61 -15.94 5.34
C LYS A 95 14.18 -14.49 5.47
N SER A 96 13.27 -14.25 6.40
CA SER A 96 12.74 -12.93 6.75
C SER A 96 12.13 -12.19 5.55
N PRO A 97 11.04 -12.70 4.94
CA PRO A 97 10.30 -11.94 3.95
C PRO A 97 9.53 -10.78 4.63
N GLU A 98 9.61 -9.58 4.05
CA GLU A 98 9.02 -8.35 4.59
C GLU A 98 7.95 -7.78 3.66
N GLY A 99 8.20 -6.67 3.00
CA GLY A 99 7.21 -5.99 2.16
C GLY A 99 6.81 -6.78 0.92
N ILE A 100 5.52 -6.81 0.64
CA ILE A 100 4.91 -7.48 -0.52
C ILE A 100 4.23 -6.44 -1.40
N SER A 101 4.33 -6.58 -2.72
CA SER A 101 3.54 -5.80 -3.68
C SER A 101 3.01 -6.66 -4.82
N VAL A 102 1.92 -6.20 -5.44
CA VAL A 102 1.31 -6.83 -6.63
C VAL A 102 1.44 -5.85 -7.80
N SER A 103 1.77 -6.36 -8.99
CA SER A 103 1.85 -5.55 -10.20
C SER A 103 0.49 -4.98 -10.61
N GLY A 104 0.47 -3.83 -11.30
CA GLY A 104 -0.77 -3.15 -11.69
C GLY A 104 -1.71 -4.02 -12.57
N ASP A 105 -1.16 -4.95 -13.35
CA ASP A 105 -1.92 -5.94 -14.12
C ASP A 105 -2.34 -7.18 -13.31
N ARG A 106 -2.01 -7.22 -12.00
CA ARG A 106 -2.31 -8.29 -11.03
C ARG A 106 -1.72 -9.66 -11.37
N LYS A 107 -0.70 -9.72 -12.24
CA LYS A 107 -0.10 -11.00 -12.65
C LYS A 107 1.11 -11.41 -11.85
N LEU A 108 1.81 -10.45 -11.25
CA LEU A 108 3.04 -10.68 -10.51
C LEU A 108 2.89 -10.23 -9.05
N VAL A 109 3.54 -10.98 -8.17
CA VAL A 109 3.77 -10.61 -6.78
C VAL A 109 5.27 -10.47 -6.59
N ALA A 110 5.71 -9.42 -5.91
CA ALA A 110 7.09 -9.23 -5.50
C ALA A 110 7.17 -9.27 -3.98
N ALA A 111 8.16 -9.97 -3.45
CA ALA A 111 8.46 -10.04 -2.03
C ALA A 111 9.92 -9.64 -1.79
N ALA A 112 10.16 -8.70 -0.91
CA ALA A 112 11.49 -8.39 -0.40
C ALA A 112 11.88 -9.47 0.63
N VAL A 113 13.12 -10.01 0.54
CA VAL A 113 13.63 -11.06 1.41
C VAL A 113 14.94 -10.60 2.04
N GLU A 114 14.87 -10.15 3.29
CA GLU A 114 15.94 -9.42 3.98
C GLU A 114 17.27 -10.18 4.02
N GLU A 115 17.30 -11.34 4.70
CA GLU A 115 18.54 -12.04 4.97
C GLU A 115 19.22 -12.59 3.71
N SER A 116 18.48 -12.77 2.61
CA SER A 116 19.05 -13.20 1.33
C SER A 116 19.45 -12.07 0.41
N ASN A 117 19.17 -10.81 0.79
CA ASN A 117 19.37 -9.62 -0.04
C ASN A 117 18.80 -9.82 -1.44
N SER A 118 17.53 -10.17 -1.51
CA SER A 118 16.87 -10.48 -2.79
C SER A 118 15.42 -10.05 -2.84
N VAL A 119 14.90 -10.01 -4.06
CA VAL A 119 13.46 -9.88 -4.35
C VAL A 119 13.01 -11.14 -5.07
N VAL A 120 12.00 -11.81 -4.53
CA VAL A 120 11.38 -12.97 -5.16
C VAL A 120 10.19 -12.51 -5.99
N LEU A 121 10.19 -12.86 -7.29
CA LEU A 121 9.04 -12.68 -8.19
C LEU A 121 8.22 -13.97 -8.25
N ILE A 122 6.90 -13.82 -8.17
CA ILE A 122 5.94 -14.92 -8.11
C ILE A 122 4.83 -14.64 -9.13
N GLU A 123 4.38 -15.67 -9.84
CA GLU A 123 3.19 -15.63 -10.67
C GLU A 123 1.95 -15.65 -9.76
N ALA A 124 1.15 -14.59 -9.77
CA ALA A 124 0.02 -14.43 -8.87
C ALA A 124 -1.01 -15.56 -9.02
N ALA A 125 -1.32 -15.95 -10.25
CA ALA A 125 -2.35 -16.97 -10.53
C ALA A 125 -2.01 -18.34 -9.92
N THR A 126 -0.75 -18.77 -10.03
CA THR A 126 -0.33 -20.13 -9.65
C THR A 126 0.48 -20.18 -8.36
N GLY A 127 1.03 -19.04 -7.91
CA GLY A 127 1.99 -18.97 -6.82
C GLY A 127 3.37 -19.55 -7.17
N ARG A 128 3.68 -19.75 -8.45
CA ARG A 128 4.96 -20.27 -8.90
C ARG A 128 6.04 -19.19 -8.80
N LYS A 129 7.16 -19.50 -8.17
CA LYS A 129 8.34 -18.62 -8.18
C LYS A 129 8.89 -18.51 -9.61
N LEU A 130 9.06 -17.27 -10.06
CA LEU A 130 9.57 -16.96 -11.40
C LEU A 130 11.04 -16.58 -11.39
N ALA A 131 11.49 -15.92 -10.32
CA ALA A 131 12.87 -15.48 -10.14
C ALA A 131 13.18 -15.20 -8.68
N ASP A 132 14.46 -15.31 -8.34
CA ASP A 132 15.08 -14.80 -7.12
C ASP A 132 16.16 -13.81 -7.56
N ILE A 133 15.88 -12.51 -7.45
CA ILE A 133 16.70 -11.43 -7.99
C ILE A 133 17.55 -10.87 -6.87
N LYS A 134 18.85 -11.10 -6.90
CA LYS A 134 19.79 -10.50 -5.95
C LYS A 134 19.87 -8.99 -6.15
N VAL A 135 19.82 -8.25 -5.06
CA VAL A 135 20.03 -6.81 -5.00
C VAL A 135 21.37 -6.49 -4.33
N ARG A 136 21.95 -5.35 -4.69
CA ARG A 136 23.23 -4.91 -4.14
C ARG A 136 23.08 -4.22 -2.80
N GLY A 137 21.89 -3.63 -2.58
CA GLY A 137 21.53 -3.08 -1.29
C GLY A 137 21.40 -4.18 -0.23
N LYS A 138 21.64 -3.80 1.02
CA LYS A 138 21.53 -4.72 2.14
C LYS A 138 20.19 -4.55 2.84
N ASN A 139 19.63 -5.68 3.25
CA ASN A 139 18.38 -5.71 4.02
C ASN A 139 17.20 -5.09 3.25
N PRO A 140 16.76 -5.69 2.11
CA PRO A 140 15.63 -5.18 1.37
C PRO A 140 14.34 -5.29 2.19
N GLU A 141 13.69 -4.15 2.44
CA GLU A 141 12.49 -4.07 3.28
C GLU A 141 11.20 -4.04 2.46
N HIS A 142 11.17 -3.22 1.40
CA HIS A 142 10.03 -3.12 0.48
C HIS A 142 10.49 -3.27 -0.96
N ALA A 143 9.68 -3.97 -1.77
CA ALA A 143 9.83 -4.04 -3.22
C ALA A 143 8.50 -3.63 -3.85
N VAL A 144 8.44 -2.46 -4.50
CA VAL A 144 7.19 -1.86 -4.99
C VAL A 144 7.25 -1.73 -6.50
N PHE A 145 6.21 -2.25 -7.19
CA PHE A 145 6.08 -2.10 -8.64
C PHE A 145 5.77 -0.66 -9.03
N SER A 146 6.38 -0.20 -10.13
CA SER A 146 5.87 0.98 -10.84
C SER A 146 4.48 0.70 -11.42
N PRO A 147 3.62 1.73 -11.63
CA PRO A 147 2.26 1.54 -12.14
C PRO A 147 2.18 0.79 -13.46
N ASP A 148 3.17 0.96 -14.35
CA ASP A 148 3.28 0.26 -15.63
C ASP A 148 3.85 -1.18 -15.51
N GLY A 149 4.22 -1.61 -14.31
CA GLY A 149 4.80 -2.93 -14.03
C GLY A 149 6.21 -3.15 -14.57
N ARG A 150 6.84 -2.13 -15.17
CA ARG A 150 8.17 -2.25 -15.75
C ARG A 150 9.29 -2.32 -14.72
N TRP A 151 9.14 -1.58 -13.65
CA TRP A 151 10.16 -1.40 -12.63
C TRP A 151 9.70 -1.94 -11.27
N LEU A 152 10.66 -2.43 -10.48
CA LEU A 152 10.54 -2.54 -9.03
C LEU A 152 11.57 -1.61 -8.40
N LEU A 153 11.11 -0.79 -7.48
CA LEU A 153 11.98 0.00 -6.62
C LEU A 153 12.05 -0.71 -5.26
N VAL A 154 13.27 -0.94 -4.78
CA VAL A 154 13.52 -1.76 -3.58
C VAL A 154 14.25 -0.92 -2.55
N SER A 155 13.69 -0.75 -1.36
CA SER A 155 14.37 -0.07 -0.26
C SER A 155 15.41 -0.99 0.38
N ALA A 156 16.65 -0.53 0.51
CA ALA A 156 17.76 -1.27 1.09
C ALA A 156 18.14 -0.63 2.43
N GLU A 157 17.56 -1.15 3.49
CA GLU A 157 17.53 -0.55 4.82
C GLU A 157 18.92 -0.18 5.38
N GLU A 158 19.89 -1.05 5.19
CA GLU A 158 21.25 -0.89 5.70
C GLU A 158 22.24 -0.27 4.69
N ALA A 159 21.78 0.05 3.46
CA ALA A 159 22.66 0.54 2.41
C ALA A 159 22.37 2.01 2.00
N GLU A 160 21.46 2.71 2.67
CA GLU A 160 21.11 4.12 2.40
C GLU A 160 20.81 4.39 0.91
N GLN A 161 20.14 3.43 0.25
CA GLN A 161 19.82 3.50 -1.17
C GLN A 161 18.51 2.78 -1.49
N VAL A 162 17.99 3.05 -2.67
CA VAL A 162 16.99 2.20 -3.31
C VAL A 162 17.59 1.55 -4.55
N ASP A 163 17.30 0.27 -4.75
CA ASP A 163 17.71 -0.49 -5.91
C ASP A 163 16.59 -0.53 -6.94
N LEU A 164 16.92 -0.31 -8.22
CA LEU A 164 15.98 -0.37 -9.33
C LEU A 164 16.16 -1.67 -10.09
N ILE A 165 15.09 -2.46 -10.18
CA ILE A 165 15.05 -3.73 -10.92
C ILE A 165 14.22 -3.54 -12.19
N ASP A 166 14.74 -4.00 -13.32
CA ASP A 166 13.97 -4.23 -14.54
C ASP A 166 13.25 -5.58 -14.41
N VAL A 167 11.91 -5.52 -14.32
CA VAL A 167 11.06 -6.70 -14.08
C VAL A 167 11.13 -7.71 -15.21
N LYS A 168 11.15 -7.24 -16.47
CA LYS A 168 11.26 -8.11 -17.66
C LYS A 168 12.63 -8.77 -17.75
N ALA A 169 13.69 -8.01 -17.50
CA ALA A 169 15.06 -8.50 -17.53
C ALA A 169 15.42 -9.30 -16.27
N ARG A 170 14.61 -9.23 -15.20
CA ARG A 170 14.82 -9.88 -13.92
C ARG A 170 16.19 -9.60 -13.31
N ARG A 171 16.62 -8.35 -13.35
CA ARG A 171 17.91 -7.94 -12.81
C ARG A 171 17.88 -6.49 -12.34
N GLN A 172 18.72 -6.20 -11.37
CA GLN A 172 18.98 -4.83 -10.93
C GLN A 172 19.72 -4.05 -12.03
N VAL A 173 19.29 -2.81 -12.26
CA VAL A 173 19.81 -1.94 -13.33
C VAL A 173 20.37 -0.62 -12.83
N ALA A 174 20.00 -0.18 -11.61
CA ALA A 174 20.49 1.04 -11.01
C ALA A 174 20.45 0.98 -9.47
N GLN A 175 21.16 1.92 -8.85
CA GLN A 175 21.13 2.26 -7.44
C GLN A 175 20.92 3.77 -7.35
N ILE A 176 20.03 4.20 -6.46
CA ILE A 176 19.75 5.61 -6.23
C ILE A 176 19.99 5.89 -4.75
N PRO A 177 21.02 6.69 -4.42
CA PRO A 177 21.30 7.05 -3.02
C PRO A 177 20.14 7.85 -2.42
N VAL A 178 19.79 7.54 -1.18
CA VAL A 178 18.79 8.24 -0.35
C VAL A 178 19.31 8.38 1.08
N GLY A 179 18.46 8.68 2.03
CA GLY A 179 18.85 8.81 3.44
C GLY A 179 18.91 7.50 4.19
N LYS A 180 19.26 7.61 5.48
CA LYS A 180 19.40 6.48 6.39
C LYS A 180 18.11 5.73 6.61
N ARG A 181 18.18 4.40 6.47
CA ARG A 181 17.11 3.43 6.69
C ARG A 181 15.89 3.69 5.81
N PRO A 182 16.03 3.55 4.47
CA PRO A 182 14.90 3.65 3.56
C PRO A 182 13.89 2.52 3.83
N ARG A 183 12.61 2.88 3.88
CA ARG A 183 11.47 2.03 4.20
C ARG A 183 10.43 2.10 3.09
N GLY A 184 9.30 2.72 3.36
CA GLY A 184 8.17 2.81 2.45
C GLY A 184 8.47 3.52 1.15
N ILE A 185 7.86 3.02 0.07
CA ILE A 185 7.97 3.53 -1.29
C ILE A 185 6.57 3.72 -1.85
N GLY A 186 6.33 4.86 -2.53
CA GLY A 186 5.11 5.12 -3.28
C GLY A 186 5.43 5.77 -4.62
N PHE A 187 4.81 5.25 -5.69
CA PHE A 187 4.89 5.87 -7.02
C PHE A 187 3.73 6.82 -7.26
N THR A 188 3.95 7.91 -8.00
CA THR A 188 2.85 8.66 -8.60
C THR A 188 2.12 7.81 -9.63
N PRO A 189 0.79 8.00 -9.85
CA PRO A 189 0.00 7.18 -10.78
C PRO A 189 0.54 7.16 -12.22
N ASP A 190 1.20 8.24 -12.65
CA ASP A 190 1.86 8.34 -13.95
C ASP A 190 3.24 7.66 -14.02
N GLY A 191 3.72 7.12 -12.89
CA GLY A 191 5.02 6.44 -12.77
C GLY A 191 6.25 7.34 -12.94
N ARG A 192 6.06 8.66 -13.08
CA ARG A 192 7.18 9.60 -13.33
C ARG A 192 8.00 9.90 -12.09
N ARG A 193 7.37 9.81 -10.91
CA ARG A 193 8.03 10.04 -9.62
C ARG A 193 7.82 8.87 -8.69
N ALA A 194 8.80 8.68 -7.79
CA ALA A 194 8.66 7.83 -6.62
C ALA A 194 9.05 8.62 -5.37
N TYR A 195 8.41 8.30 -4.26
CA TYR A 195 8.72 8.86 -2.95
C TYR A 195 9.20 7.75 -2.04
N VAL A 196 10.28 8.02 -1.31
CA VAL A 196 10.92 7.05 -0.41
C VAL A 196 11.06 7.69 0.97
N ALA A 197 10.44 7.09 1.96
CA ALA A 197 10.60 7.48 3.36
C ALA A 197 11.88 6.87 3.94
N CYS A 198 12.69 7.67 4.63
CA CYS A 198 13.91 7.24 5.29
C CYS A 198 13.78 7.44 6.80
N GLU A 199 13.60 6.33 7.52
CA GLU A 199 13.18 6.33 8.94
C GLU A 199 14.17 7.06 9.84
N LEU A 200 15.44 6.69 9.81
CA LEU A 200 16.45 7.30 10.68
C LEU A 200 16.89 8.69 10.19
N ALA A 201 16.68 9.00 8.93
CA ALA A 201 16.90 10.36 8.41
C ALA A 201 15.70 11.29 8.71
N SER A 202 14.51 10.74 9.03
CA SER A 202 13.27 11.50 9.22
C SER A 202 12.93 12.41 8.02
N THR A 203 13.16 11.89 6.83
CA THR A 203 13.02 12.59 5.54
C THR A 203 12.34 11.72 4.50
N VAL A 204 11.78 12.36 3.50
CA VAL A 204 11.23 11.72 2.30
C VAL A 204 11.98 12.22 1.08
N TYR A 205 12.38 11.32 0.23
CA TYR A 205 13.09 11.62 -1.01
C TYR A 205 12.15 11.48 -2.20
N ALA A 206 11.99 12.55 -2.97
CA ALA A 206 11.30 12.50 -4.26
C ALA A 206 12.31 12.16 -5.36
N ILE A 207 12.03 11.13 -6.14
CA ILE A 207 12.88 10.60 -7.19
C ILE A 207 12.21 10.81 -8.54
N ASP A 208 12.91 11.42 -9.49
CA ASP A 208 12.56 11.43 -10.92
C ASP A 208 12.94 10.06 -11.52
N MET A 209 11.95 9.29 -11.93
CA MET A 209 12.15 7.92 -12.43
C MET A 209 12.77 7.89 -13.84
N GLY A 210 12.57 8.92 -14.65
CA GLY A 210 13.20 9.04 -15.96
C GLY A 210 14.70 9.30 -15.85
N ARG A 211 15.08 10.20 -14.96
CA ARG A 211 16.49 10.57 -14.67
C ARG A 211 17.14 9.62 -13.65
N ARG A 212 16.37 8.89 -12.87
CA ARG A 212 16.81 8.04 -11.76
C ARG A 212 17.62 8.81 -10.73
N GLN A 213 17.13 9.98 -10.37
CA GLN A 213 17.81 10.91 -9.47
C GLN A 213 16.84 11.50 -8.45
N VAL A 214 17.35 11.76 -7.25
CA VAL A 214 16.63 12.54 -6.24
C VAL A 214 16.48 13.97 -6.75
N ILE A 215 15.23 14.47 -6.72
CA ILE A 215 14.88 15.84 -7.14
C ILE A 215 14.43 16.72 -5.97
N ALA A 216 14.06 16.12 -4.83
CA ALA A 216 13.75 16.84 -3.61
C ALA A 216 14.02 15.98 -2.38
N THR A 217 14.41 16.64 -1.28
CA THR A 217 14.50 16.07 0.06
C THR A 217 13.52 16.83 0.95
N ILE A 218 12.54 16.11 1.49
CA ILE A 218 11.40 16.68 2.19
C ILE A 218 11.52 16.33 3.67
N LYS A 219 11.56 17.31 4.53
CA LYS A 219 11.52 17.08 5.98
C LYS A 219 10.09 16.77 6.37
N ALA A 220 9.82 15.51 6.71
CA ALA A 220 8.54 15.06 7.25
C ALA A 220 8.60 15.00 8.79
N GLY A 221 7.91 14.08 9.44
CA GLY A 221 8.04 13.89 10.88
C GLY A 221 9.12 12.85 11.24
N SER A 222 9.32 12.65 12.55
CA SER A 222 10.34 11.75 13.09
C SER A 222 9.99 10.28 12.81
N PHE A 223 10.97 9.54 12.34
CA PHE A 223 10.83 8.14 11.90
C PHE A 223 9.80 7.98 10.79
N SER A 224 9.99 8.73 9.69
CA SER A 224 9.20 8.59 8.45
C SER A 224 9.28 7.16 7.92
N ASN A 225 8.12 6.49 7.73
CA ASN A 225 8.06 5.05 7.46
C ASN A 225 7.24 4.71 6.21
N GLY A 226 5.93 4.50 6.34
CA GLY A 226 5.06 4.16 5.21
C GLY A 226 4.82 5.34 4.26
N VAL A 227 4.65 5.04 2.98
CA VAL A 227 4.34 6.03 1.94
C VAL A 227 3.13 5.57 1.13
N THR A 228 2.14 6.45 0.98
CA THR A 228 0.96 6.22 0.14
C THR A 228 0.71 7.45 -0.72
N VAL A 229 0.52 7.26 -2.01
CA VAL A 229 0.22 8.34 -2.97
C VAL A 229 -1.26 8.34 -3.28
N ALA A 230 -1.87 9.52 -3.30
CA ALA A 230 -3.28 9.69 -3.68
C ALA A 230 -3.53 9.19 -5.12
N PRO A 231 -4.72 8.63 -5.44
CA PRO A 231 -5.03 8.10 -6.76
C PRO A 231 -4.94 9.14 -7.90
N ASP A 232 -5.14 10.42 -7.59
CA ASP A 232 -4.98 11.53 -8.53
C ASP A 232 -3.53 12.06 -8.60
N GLY A 233 -2.63 11.52 -7.78
CA GLY A 233 -1.24 11.93 -7.70
C GLY A 233 -0.99 13.29 -7.02
N SER A 234 -2.01 13.97 -6.53
CA SER A 234 -1.91 15.33 -5.97
C SER A 234 -1.19 15.37 -4.62
N ARG A 235 -1.28 14.29 -3.83
CA ARG A 235 -0.74 14.19 -2.47
C ARG A 235 0.04 12.91 -2.24
N VAL A 236 1.00 13.02 -1.34
CA VAL A 236 1.77 11.90 -0.79
C VAL A 236 1.59 11.92 0.73
N TYR A 237 1.15 10.81 1.29
CA TYR A 237 0.99 10.65 2.73
C TYR A 237 2.15 9.82 3.27
N VAL A 238 2.73 10.28 4.38
CA VAL A 238 3.88 9.63 5.01
C VAL A 238 3.63 9.47 6.50
N SER A 239 3.71 8.25 7.00
CA SER A 239 3.59 7.98 8.43
C SER A 239 4.87 8.34 9.17
N ASN A 240 4.75 8.94 10.36
CA ASN A 240 5.85 9.36 11.20
C ASN A 240 5.80 8.56 12.51
N GLY A 241 6.55 7.45 12.54
CA GLY A 241 6.42 6.42 13.56
C GLY A 241 6.72 6.87 14.97
N LYS A 242 7.61 7.84 15.20
CA LYS A 242 7.94 8.38 16.53
C LYS A 242 6.95 9.44 16.99
N ASP A 243 6.46 10.25 16.04
CA ASP A 243 5.59 11.39 16.36
C ASP A 243 4.11 10.98 16.51
N GLY A 244 3.71 9.80 16.00
CA GLY A 244 2.30 9.41 15.98
C GLY A 244 1.47 10.28 15.06
N THR A 245 2.02 10.61 13.88
CA THR A 245 1.38 11.49 12.90
C THR A 245 1.50 10.95 11.47
N VAL A 246 0.73 11.52 10.56
CA VAL A 246 0.88 11.39 9.12
C VAL A 246 1.12 12.77 8.52
N SER A 247 2.19 12.91 7.74
CA SER A 247 2.42 14.14 6.94
C SER A 247 1.72 14.01 5.60
N ALA A 248 0.91 15.01 5.23
CA ALA A 248 0.37 15.18 3.89
C ALA A 248 1.28 16.12 3.12
N ILE A 249 1.86 15.64 2.01
CA ILE A 249 2.81 16.36 1.16
C ILE A 249 2.14 16.63 -0.18
N ARG A 250 2.13 17.87 -0.61
CA ARG A 250 1.65 18.26 -1.94
C ARG A 250 2.70 17.89 -3.00
N SER A 251 2.32 17.06 -3.98
CA SER A 251 3.26 16.53 -4.96
C SER A 251 3.76 17.58 -5.97
N ALA A 252 3.00 18.66 -6.16
CA ALA A 252 3.34 19.73 -7.12
C ALA A 252 4.64 20.47 -6.76
N ASP A 253 4.85 20.74 -5.48
CA ASP A 253 5.98 21.50 -4.96
C ASP A 253 6.76 20.80 -3.84
N ASN A 254 6.36 19.57 -3.48
CA ASN A 254 6.97 18.75 -2.43
C ASN A 254 6.94 19.41 -1.02
N GLN A 255 5.93 20.23 -0.75
CA GLN A 255 5.75 20.86 0.55
C GLN A 255 4.79 20.07 1.44
N VAL A 256 5.12 19.96 2.73
CA VAL A 256 4.19 19.44 3.75
C VAL A 256 3.11 20.47 3.97
N GLU A 257 1.85 20.11 3.66
CA GLU A 257 0.70 21.01 3.84
C GLU A 257 -0.05 20.76 5.15
N ALA A 258 0.05 19.53 5.70
CA ALA A 258 -0.56 19.19 6.98
C ALA A 258 0.23 18.08 7.71
N THR A 259 0.12 18.10 9.04
CA THR A 259 0.57 17.02 9.92
C THR A 259 -0.63 16.56 10.75
N ILE A 260 -1.05 15.33 10.54
CA ILE A 260 -2.32 14.78 11.03
C ILE A 260 -2.03 13.82 12.17
N PRO A 261 -2.53 14.05 13.40
CA PRO A 261 -2.37 13.14 14.52
C PRO A 261 -3.06 11.80 14.24
N VAL A 262 -2.40 10.67 14.58
CA VAL A 262 -2.92 9.31 14.53
C VAL A 262 -2.50 8.52 15.77
N GLY A 263 -2.69 7.21 15.79
CA GLY A 263 -2.25 6.38 16.91
C GLY A 263 -0.72 6.26 17.03
N LYS A 264 -0.28 5.45 18.00
CA LYS A 264 1.15 5.27 18.31
C LYS A 264 1.84 4.36 17.30
N ARG A 265 3.02 4.77 16.85
CA ARG A 265 3.86 4.04 15.90
C ARG A 265 3.10 3.68 14.61
N PRO A 266 2.60 4.68 13.85
CA PRO A 266 2.03 4.41 12.55
C PRO A 266 3.10 3.83 11.61
N TRP A 267 2.70 2.80 10.85
CA TRP A 267 3.52 2.12 9.86
C TRP A 267 2.95 2.31 8.45
N ASN A 268 2.53 1.22 7.78
CA ASN A 268 2.03 1.32 6.43
C ASN A 268 0.55 1.71 6.38
N MET A 269 0.15 2.27 5.25
CA MET A 269 -1.14 2.89 5.02
C MET A 269 -1.67 2.50 3.65
N ALA A 270 -3.00 2.58 3.48
CA ALA A 270 -3.64 2.48 2.19
C ALA A 270 -4.78 3.49 2.06
N ILE A 271 -4.96 4.00 0.85
CA ILE A 271 -6.02 4.95 0.50
C ILE A 271 -7.12 4.25 -0.30
N THR A 272 -8.38 4.64 -0.08
CA THR A 272 -9.51 4.13 -0.87
C THR A 272 -9.38 4.54 -2.35
N PRO A 273 -9.94 3.74 -3.30
CA PRO A 273 -9.83 4.04 -4.73
C PRO A 273 -10.39 5.42 -5.14
N ASP A 274 -11.38 5.92 -4.40
CA ASP A 274 -11.95 7.26 -4.59
C ASP A 274 -11.09 8.38 -3.97
N GLY A 275 -10.00 8.01 -3.28
CA GLY A 275 -9.07 8.93 -2.65
C GLY A 275 -9.58 9.62 -1.39
N ARG A 276 -10.75 9.26 -0.85
CA ARG A 276 -11.40 10.01 0.24
C ARG A 276 -10.98 9.61 1.64
N LYS A 277 -10.59 8.35 1.84
CA LYS A 277 -10.20 7.84 3.15
C LYS A 277 -8.81 7.19 3.09
N LEU A 278 -7.96 7.53 4.03
CA LEU A 278 -6.67 6.90 4.24
C LEU A 278 -6.70 6.11 5.55
N TYR A 279 -6.39 4.82 5.48
CA TYR A 279 -6.32 3.91 6.61
C TYR A 279 -4.88 3.72 7.03
N VAL A 280 -4.58 3.96 8.31
CA VAL A 280 -3.22 3.99 8.87
C VAL A 280 -3.10 2.95 9.97
N ALA A 281 -2.23 1.96 9.81
CA ALA A 281 -1.97 0.95 10.83
C ALA A 281 -1.11 1.52 11.96
N ASN A 282 -1.62 1.56 13.18
CA ASN A 282 -0.96 2.08 14.37
C ASN A 282 -0.41 0.92 15.21
N GLY A 283 0.82 0.50 14.93
CA GLY A 283 1.40 -0.74 15.48
C GLY A 283 1.41 -0.82 17.00
N ARG A 284 1.57 0.29 17.72
CA ARG A 284 1.60 0.29 19.18
C ARG A 284 0.30 0.76 19.84
N SER A 285 -0.72 1.07 19.07
CA SER A 285 -2.08 1.34 19.56
C SER A 285 -3.03 0.17 19.34
N ASN A 286 -2.61 -0.86 18.56
CA ASN A 286 -3.49 -1.96 18.14
C ASN A 286 -4.78 -1.45 17.47
N SER A 287 -4.61 -0.45 16.61
CA SER A 287 -5.71 0.25 15.95
C SER A 287 -5.35 0.66 14.53
N VAL A 288 -6.38 1.06 13.79
CA VAL A 288 -6.27 1.73 12.49
C VAL A 288 -6.92 3.10 12.62
N SER A 289 -6.17 4.17 12.30
CA SER A 289 -6.75 5.50 12.16
C SER A 289 -7.29 5.68 10.74
N VAL A 290 -8.49 6.25 10.62
CA VAL A 290 -9.11 6.66 9.36
C VAL A 290 -8.97 8.17 9.23
N ILE A 291 -8.31 8.61 8.16
CA ILE A 291 -8.13 10.03 7.84
C ILE A 291 -9.06 10.41 6.70
N ASP A 292 -9.84 11.47 6.86
CA ASP A 292 -10.51 12.17 5.77
C ASP A 292 -9.47 12.98 5.00
N THR A 293 -9.25 12.63 3.74
CA THR A 293 -8.19 13.21 2.91
C THR A 293 -8.51 14.60 2.40
N GLN A 294 -9.77 15.00 2.41
CA GLN A 294 -10.18 16.37 2.03
C GLN A 294 -10.00 17.33 3.20
N ARG A 295 -10.41 16.89 4.40
CA ARG A 295 -10.31 17.70 5.63
C ARG A 295 -8.93 17.63 6.28
N LEU A 296 -8.13 16.63 5.90
CA LEU A 296 -6.81 16.33 6.48
C LEU A 296 -6.87 16.15 8.01
N GLU A 297 -7.87 15.41 8.46
CA GLU A 297 -8.08 15.11 9.88
C GLU A 297 -8.43 13.63 10.10
N THR A 298 -8.06 13.10 11.26
CA THR A 298 -8.47 11.77 11.70
C THR A 298 -9.93 11.80 12.12
N ILE A 299 -10.77 11.02 11.45
CA ILE A 299 -12.22 10.96 11.70
C ILE A 299 -12.63 9.75 12.54
N ARG A 300 -11.80 8.73 12.62
CA ARG A 300 -12.10 7.50 13.36
C ARG A 300 -10.83 6.77 13.76
N GLU A 301 -10.91 6.04 14.88
CA GLU A 301 -9.94 5.02 15.27
C GLU A 301 -10.67 3.68 15.44
N ILE A 302 -10.17 2.64 14.77
CA ILE A 302 -10.77 1.31 14.71
C ILE A 302 -9.87 0.34 15.47
N PRO A 303 -10.32 -0.26 16.58
CA PRO A 303 -9.57 -1.33 17.24
C PRO A 303 -9.41 -2.54 16.31
N VAL A 304 -8.20 -3.12 16.25
CA VAL A 304 -7.87 -4.33 15.48
C VAL A 304 -7.05 -5.30 16.35
N GLY A 305 -6.45 -6.31 15.78
CA GLY A 305 -5.56 -7.22 16.51
C GLY A 305 -4.26 -6.53 16.97
N GLU A 306 -3.42 -7.29 17.68
CA GLU A 306 -2.18 -6.76 18.25
C GLU A 306 -1.08 -6.57 17.18
N LEU A 307 -0.44 -5.42 17.23
CA LEU A 307 0.69 -5.01 16.40
C LEU A 307 0.32 -5.01 14.90
N PRO A 308 -0.69 -4.22 14.45
CA PRO A 308 -1.01 -4.07 13.04
C PRO A 308 0.19 -3.46 12.29
N TRP A 309 0.60 -4.11 11.18
CA TRP A 309 1.81 -3.74 10.44
C TRP A 309 1.54 -2.85 9.23
N GLY A 310 0.39 -3.01 8.61
CA GLY A 310 0.02 -2.25 7.41
C GLY A 310 -1.45 -2.40 7.06
N VAL A 311 -1.82 -1.83 5.93
CA VAL A 311 -3.17 -1.91 5.37
C VAL A 311 -3.08 -2.12 3.87
N VAL A 312 -4.00 -2.90 3.31
CA VAL A 312 -4.27 -2.93 1.87
C VAL A 312 -5.77 -2.76 1.63
N ILE A 313 -6.14 -2.05 0.58
CA ILE A 313 -7.54 -1.90 0.14
C ILE A 313 -7.81 -2.88 -1.00
N GLN A 314 -8.84 -3.70 -0.85
CA GLN A 314 -9.34 -4.59 -1.89
C GLN A 314 -10.65 -4.02 -2.41
N PRO A 315 -10.69 -3.63 -3.70
CA PRO A 315 -11.89 -3.07 -4.35
C PRO A 315 -13.04 -4.03 -4.42
#